data_ca8acff0e97b71015812fe962ad1d797
#
_entry.id   ca8acff0e97b71015812fe962ad1d797
#
_cell.length_a   1.000
_cell.length_b   1.000
_cell.length_c   1.000
_cell.angle_alpha   90.00
_cell.angle_beta   90.00
_cell.angle_gamma   90.00
#
_symmetry.space_group_name_H-M   'P 1'
#
loop_
_entity.id
_entity.type
_entity.pdbx_description
1 polymer ?
#
loop_
_entity_poly.entity_id
_entity_poly.type
_entity_poly.pdbx_seq_one_letter_code
_entity_poly.pdbx_strand_id
1 'polypeptide(L)'
;MFESVETLVAEHKDLQDQLADPAVHADPARSKKINRRYAELSKIIAAYHTWQSTQEDLDAARELAKEDEAFAEEVPVLEELLVTNQEKLRRLLIPRDPDDGRDVIMEIKGGEGGAESALFAADLLRMYLHYAESKGWKTELLERTESDLGGYKDVQVAIKSNATDPSQGVWAHLKYEGGVHRVQRVPATESQGRIHTSTTGVLVFPEVDEPEEVEISQNDLKIDVYRSSGPGGQSVNTTDSAVRITHLPTGIVVSMQNEKSQLQNREAGMRVLRARILARQQEEQAALDSAKRKTQIRTMDRSERIRTYNFPENRIADHRTGYKAYNLDGVMNGALGPIIESAITADEEARLADIGDQD
;
A
#
# COMPACT_ATOMS: atom_id res chain seq x y z
N MET A 1 -20.31 21.83 7.30
CA MET A 1 -19.17 21.35 6.49
C MET A 1 -18.07 20.70 7.34
N PHE A 2 -17.78 21.10 8.57
CA PHE A 2 -16.71 20.51 9.40
C PHE A 2 -17.19 19.92 10.72
N GLU A 3 -18.46 19.48 10.81
CA GLU A 3 -19.01 18.80 12.01
C GLU A 3 -18.25 17.50 12.35
N SER A 4 -17.72 16.81 11.33
CA SER A 4 -16.88 15.63 11.52
C SER A 4 -15.53 15.94 12.20
N VAL A 5 -15.06 17.19 12.16
CA VAL A 5 -13.76 17.55 12.78
C VAL A 5 -13.85 17.53 14.31
N GLU A 6 -15.00 17.81 14.89
CA GLU A 6 -15.18 17.76 16.36
C GLU A 6 -14.96 16.33 16.88
N THR A 7 -15.38 15.33 16.12
CA THR A 7 -15.13 13.92 16.48
C THR A 7 -13.64 13.58 16.41
N LEU A 8 -12.92 14.14 15.43
CA LEU A 8 -11.47 13.97 15.30
C LEU A 8 -10.69 14.68 16.41
N VAL A 9 -11.17 15.84 16.88
CA VAL A 9 -10.61 16.54 18.05
C VAL A 9 -10.76 15.68 19.31
N ALA A 10 -11.94 15.07 19.51
CA ALA A 10 -12.17 14.17 20.63
C ALA A 10 -11.27 12.92 20.56
N GLU A 11 -11.14 12.30 19.39
CA GLU A 11 -10.25 11.17 19.15
C GLU A 11 -8.78 11.52 19.43
N HIS A 12 -8.34 12.69 18.98
CA HIS A 12 -6.95 13.15 19.21
C HIS A 12 -6.65 13.31 20.71
N LYS A 13 -7.59 13.85 21.47
CA LYS A 13 -7.45 13.99 22.93
C LYS A 13 -7.38 12.63 23.62
N ASP A 14 -8.22 11.68 23.22
CA ASP A 14 -8.19 10.32 23.75
C ASP A 14 -6.85 9.61 23.44
N LEU A 15 -6.33 9.77 22.22
CA LEU A 15 -5.02 9.23 21.85
C LEU A 15 -3.87 9.89 22.64
N GLN A 16 -3.98 11.19 22.94
CA GLN A 16 -3.01 11.90 23.79
C GLN A 16 -3.02 11.32 25.21
N ASP A 17 -4.18 11.05 25.77
CA ASP A 17 -4.32 10.44 27.09
C ASP A 17 -3.80 9.00 27.10
N GLN A 18 -4.04 8.23 26.04
CA GLN A 18 -3.48 6.89 25.88
C GLN A 18 -1.93 6.90 25.76
N LEU A 19 -1.35 7.88 25.09
CA LEU A 19 0.12 8.03 24.98
C LEU A 19 0.77 8.42 26.31
N ALA A 20 0.00 8.99 27.23
CA ALA A 20 0.49 9.26 28.59
C ALA A 20 0.51 8.02 29.48
N ASP A 21 -0.15 6.92 29.09
CA ASP A 21 -0.19 5.67 29.85
C ASP A 21 1.11 4.85 29.66
N PRO A 22 1.86 4.56 30.71
CA PRO A 22 3.07 3.72 30.66
C PRO A 22 2.82 2.31 30.07
N ALA A 23 1.60 1.77 30.19
CA ALA A 23 1.24 0.46 29.65
C ALA A 23 1.28 0.42 28.12
N VAL A 24 1.00 1.53 27.46
CA VAL A 24 1.07 1.64 25.99
C VAL A 24 2.51 1.60 25.50
N HIS A 25 3.44 2.14 26.25
CA HIS A 25 4.87 2.11 25.91
C HIS A 25 5.49 0.72 26.06
N ALA A 26 4.88 -0.17 26.84
CA ALA A 26 5.34 -1.55 27.00
C ALA A 26 5.03 -2.41 25.76
N ASP A 27 4.09 -1.99 24.89
CA ASP A 27 3.75 -2.65 23.63
C ASP A 27 4.20 -1.79 22.43
N PRO A 28 5.35 -2.11 21.78
CA PRO A 28 5.88 -1.31 20.69
C PRO A 28 4.95 -1.22 19.47
N ALA A 29 4.19 -2.30 19.16
CA ALA A 29 3.29 -2.33 18.01
C ALA A 29 2.08 -1.41 18.24
N ARG A 30 1.47 -1.50 19.42
CA ARG A 30 0.36 -0.63 19.83
C ARG A 30 0.80 0.83 19.92
N SER A 31 1.96 1.11 20.53
CA SER A 31 2.54 2.44 20.64
C SER A 31 2.79 3.07 19.27
N LYS A 32 3.36 2.31 18.32
CA LYS A 32 3.58 2.76 16.93
C LYS A 32 2.27 3.13 16.23
N LYS A 33 1.22 2.33 16.39
CA LYS A 33 -0.10 2.57 15.79
C LYS A 33 -0.74 3.85 16.35
N ILE A 34 -0.73 4.03 17.68
CA ILE A 34 -1.30 5.19 18.37
C ILE A 34 -0.53 6.46 17.96
N ASN A 35 0.80 6.44 18.00
CA ASN A 35 1.64 7.57 17.61
C ASN A 35 1.39 8.00 16.15
N ARG A 36 1.24 7.04 15.23
CA ARG A 36 0.93 7.33 13.82
C ARG A 36 -0.41 8.06 13.69
N ARG A 37 -1.46 7.55 14.34
CA ARG A 37 -2.80 8.16 14.29
C ARG A 37 -2.82 9.54 14.96
N TYR A 38 -2.14 9.69 16.09
CA TYR A 38 -1.98 10.97 16.78
C TYR A 38 -1.28 12.02 15.88
N ALA A 39 -0.19 11.66 15.22
CA ALA A 39 0.54 12.56 14.32
C ALA A 39 -0.31 12.98 13.09
N GLU A 40 -1.13 12.08 12.57
CA GLU A 40 -2.08 12.36 11.49
C GLU A 40 -3.12 13.38 11.94
N LEU A 41 -3.82 13.11 13.05
CA LEU A 41 -4.86 13.98 13.58
C LEU A 41 -4.30 15.36 13.99
N SER A 42 -3.09 15.42 14.54
CA SER A 42 -2.44 16.68 14.91
C SER A 42 -2.33 17.66 13.74
N LYS A 43 -2.05 17.15 12.53
CA LYS A 43 -1.98 17.99 11.31
C LYS A 43 -3.35 18.53 10.91
N ILE A 44 -4.39 17.69 10.99
CA ILE A 44 -5.77 18.07 10.67
C ILE A 44 -6.25 19.16 11.65
N ILE A 45 -6.02 18.94 12.95
CA ILE A 45 -6.44 19.86 14.01
C ILE A 45 -5.70 21.18 13.91
N ALA A 46 -4.40 21.18 13.63
CA ALA A 46 -3.64 22.41 13.42
C ALA A 46 -4.17 23.21 12.22
N ALA A 47 -4.51 22.54 11.12
CA ALA A 47 -5.12 23.19 9.96
C ALA A 47 -6.53 23.72 10.27
N TYR A 48 -7.32 22.98 11.05
CA TYR A 48 -8.65 23.41 11.50
C TYR A 48 -8.59 24.67 12.37
N HIS A 49 -7.69 24.71 13.35
CA HIS A 49 -7.50 25.91 14.17
C HIS A 49 -7.02 27.12 13.35
N THR A 50 -6.14 26.89 12.37
CA THR A 50 -5.70 27.96 11.47
C THR A 50 -6.88 28.51 10.65
N TRP A 51 -7.71 27.63 10.10
CA TRP A 51 -8.91 28.03 9.36
C TRP A 51 -9.89 28.79 10.26
N GLN A 52 -10.15 28.30 11.49
CA GLN A 52 -11.04 28.93 12.44
C GLN A 52 -10.54 30.32 12.85
N SER A 53 -9.26 30.47 13.18
CA SER A 53 -8.66 31.77 13.51
C SER A 53 -8.78 32.74 12.34
N THR A 54 -8.52 32.29 11.11
CA THR A 54 -8.66 33.16 9.91
C THR A 54 -10.11 33.58 9.70
N GLN A 55 -11.08 32.73 10.00
CA GLN A 55 -12.51 33.08 9.94
C GLN A 55 -12.87 34.15 11.01
N GLU A 56 -12.37 33.97 12.23
CA GLU A 56 -12.58 34.94 13.32
C GLU A 56 -11.94 36.29 12.99
N ASP A 57 -10.72 36.30 12.45
CA ASP A 57 -10.01 37.49 12.01
C ASP A 57 -10.76 38.21 10.88
N LEU A 58 -11.30 37.45 9.91
CA LEU A 58 -12.10 38.01 8.82
C LEU A 58 -13.40 38.65 9.33
N ASP A 59 -14.09 38.00 10.25
CA ASP A 59 -15.33 38.51 10.83
C ASP A 59 -15.04 39.77 11.64
N ALA A 60 -13.95 39.81 12.41
CA ALA A 60 -13.50 41.02 13.13
C ALA A 60 -13.11 42.15 12.17
N ALA A 61 -12.33 41.85 11.10
CA ALA A 61 -11.98 42.86 10.11
C ALA A 61 -13.21 43.47 9.39
N ARG A 62 -14.22 42.65 9.08
CA ARG A 62 -15.48 43.09 8.47
C ARG A 62 -16.29 44.02 9.41
N GLU A 63 -16.24 43.76 10.71
CA GLU A 63 -16.90 44.65 11.68
C GLU A 63 -16.15 45.97 11.82
N LEU A 64 -14.82 45.94 11.93
CA LEU A 64 -13.97 47.13 12.04
C LEU A 64 -13.93 47.97 10.75
N ALA A 65 -14.03 47.35 9.59
CA ALA A 65 -14.13 48.06 8.29
C ALA A 65 -15.37 48.97 8.15
N LYS A 66 -16.39 48.80 9.02
CA LYS A 66 -17.53 49.71 9.05
C LYS A 66 -17.19 51.07 9.71
N GLU A 67 -16.12 51.11 10.51
CA GLU A 67 -15.71 52.28 11.27
C GLU A 67 -14.39 52.86 10.76
N ASP A 68 -13.52 52.06 10.17
CA ASP A 68 -12.19 52.47 9.68
C ASP A 68 -11.86 51.85 8.30
N GLU A 69 -11.59 52.67 7.30
CA GLU A 69 -11.32 52.29 5.93
C GLU A 69 -9.99 51.46 5.80
N ALA A 70 -9.07 51.56 6.76
CA ALA A 70 -7.83 50.78 6.78
C ALA A 70 -8.10 49.28 6.89
N PHE A 71 -9.13 48.88 7.66
CA PHE A 71 -9.52 47.45 7.78
C PHE A 71 -10.23 46.93 6.52
N ALA A 72 -10.80 47.82 5.68
CA ALA A 72 -11.41 47.40 4.43
C ALA A 72 -10.40 46.83 3.43
N GLU A 73 -9.13 47.27 3.51
CA GLU A 73 -8.05 46.73 2.67
C GLU A 73 -7.60 45.32 3.12
N GLU A 74 -7.78 44.94 4.39
CA GLU A 74 -7.43 43.63 4.92
C GLU A 74 -8.45 42.54 4.56
N VAL A 75 -9.72 42.90 4.39
CA VAL A 75 -10.82 41.96 4.12
C VAL A 75 -10.53 41.06 2.91
N PRO A 76 -10.17 41.57 1.71
CA PRO A 76 -9.91 40.71 0.56
C PRO A 76 -8.71 39.77 0.76
N VAL A 77 -7.70 40.17 1.53
CA VAL A 77 -6.54 39.33 1.85
C VAL A 77 -6.93 38.18 2.75
N LEU A 78 -7.75 38.46 3.79
CA LEU A 78 -8.26 37.43 4.69
C LEU A 78 -9.24 36.49 4.00
N GLU A 79 -10.06 36.97 3.06
CA GLU A 79 -10.92 36.14 2.23
C GLU A 79 -10.13 35.13 1.38
N GLU A 80 -9.06 35.57 0.71
CA GLU A 80 -8.17 34.70 -0.07
C GLU A 80 -7.45 33.69 0.83
N LEU A 81 -6.97 34.14 1.99
CA LEU A 81 -6.33 33.27 2.98
C LEU A 81 -7.30 32.23 3.54
N LEU A 82 -8.55 32.61 3.79
CA LEU A 82 -9.59 31.70 4.26
C LEU A 82 -9.88 30.60 3.25
N VAL A 83 -10.01 30.95 1.96
CA VAL A 83 -10.20 29.97 0.89
C VAL A 83 -9.01 29.00 0.82
N THR A 84 -7.79 29.53 0.90
CA THR A 84 -6.57 28.71 0.88
C THR A 84 -6.51 27.73 2.08
N ASN A 85 -6.82 28.22 3.28
CA ASN A 85 -6.86 27.40 4.50
C ASN A 85 -7.99 26.37 4.46
N GLN A 86 -9.13 26.72 3.90
CA GLN A 86 -10.26 25.80 3.70
C GLN A 86 -9.91 24.66 2.75
N GLU A 87 -9.27 24.96 1.61
CA GLU A 87 -8.81 23.94 0.66
C GLU A 87 -7.77 23.01 1.30
N LYS A 88 -6.81 23.59 2.04
CA LYS A 88 -5.80 22.81 2.77
C LYS A 88 -6.44 21.86 3.79
N LEU A 89 -7.41 22.34 4.58
CA LEU A 89 -8.13 21.52 5.54
C LEU A 89 -8.95 20.43 4.84
N ARG A 90 -9.63 20.77 3.73
CA ARG A 90 -10.42 19.82 2.94
C ARG A 90 -9.56 18.68 2.42
N ARG A 91 -8.35 18.95 1.91
CA ARG A 91 -7.39 17.93 1.47
C ARG A 91 -6.92 17.03 2.62
N LEU A 92 -6.70 17.58 3.81
CA LEU A 92 -6.30 16.81 4.98
C LEU A 92 -7.41 15.90 5.53
N LEU A 93 -8.67 16.24 5.27
CA LEU A 93 -9.84 15.44 5.67
C LEU A 93 -10.14 14.27 4.73
N ILE A 94 -9.50 14.19 3.55
CA ILE A 94 -9.65 13.03 2.67
C ILE A 94 -9.19 11.77 3.42
N PRO A 95 -10.02 10.73 3.50
CA PRO A 95 -9.61 9.47 4.11
C PRO A 95 -8.36 8.93 3.41
N ARG A 96 -7.28 8.78 4.15
CA ARG A 96 -6.04 8.19 3.61
C ARG A 96 -6.18 6.70 3.43
N ASP A 97 -5.42 6.19 2.48
CA ASP A 97 -5.25 4.75 2.31
C ASP A 97 -4.56 4.18 3.59
N PRO A 98 -5.15 3.19 4.26
CA PRO A 98 -4.56 2.60 5.47
C PRO A 98 -3.17 2.00 5.22
N ASP A 99 -2.88 1.66 3.96
CA ASP A 99 -1.60 1.09 3.54
C ASP A 99 -0.51 2.15 3.24
N ASP A 100 -0.83 3.46 3.21
CA ASP A 100 0.09 4.55 2.81
C ASP A 100 1.44 4.52 3.56
N GLY A 101 1.46 4.11 4.79
CA GLY A 101 2.69 4.00 5.56
C GLY A 101 3.40 2.65 5.47
N ARG A 102 2.99 1.76 4.57
CA ARG A 102 3.61 0.44 4.39
C ARG A 102 4.81 0.51 3.45
N ASP A 103 5.69 -0.45 3.61
CA ASP A 103 6.75 -0.77 2.68
C ASP A 103 6.16 -1.42 1.42
N VAL A 104 6.95 -1.54 0.36
CA VAL A 104 6.49 -1.97 -0.96
C VAL A 104 7.34 -3.10 -1.49
N ILE A 105 6.68 -4.09 -2.08
CA ILE A 105 7.29 -5.06 -3.00
C ILE A 105 6.89 -4.65 -4.40
N MET A 106 7.89 -4.36 -5.24
CA MET A 106 7.71 -3.99 -6.65
C MET A 106 8.21 -5.12 -7.54
N GLU A 107 7.36 -5.57 -8.48
CA GLU A 107 7.71 -6.53 -9.51
C GLU A 107 7.77 -5.81 -10.87
N ILE A 108 8.87 -5.98 -11.62
CA ILE A 108 9.03 -5.39 -12.96
C ILE A 108 9.23 -6.51 -13.94
N LYS A 109 8.33 -6.64 -14.93
CA LYS A 109 8.31 -7.74 -15.90
C LYS A 109 8.38 -7.22 -17.32
N GLY A 110 9.30 -7.79 -18.12
CA GLY A 110 9.33 -7.54 -19.55
C GLY A 110 8.02 -7.97 -20.20
N GLY A 111 7.43 -7.08 -21.02
CA GLY A 111 6.20 -7.31 -21.76
C GLY A 111 6.46 -7.53 -23.26
N GLU A 112 5.64 -6.90 -24.11
CA GLU A 112 5.85 -6.94 -25.56
C GLU A 112 7.15 -6.22 -25.97
N GLY A 113 7.97 -6.86 -26.80
CA GLY A 113 9.21 -6.28 -27.32
C GLY A 113 10.44 -7.17 -27.14
N GLY A 114 10.29 -8.36 -26.58
CA GLY A 114 11.36 -9.36 -26.45
C GLY A 114 12.54 -8.84 -25.61
N ALA A 115 13.77 -8.90 -26.13
CA ALA A 115 14.97 -8.46 -25.41
C ALA A 115 14.94 -6.97 -25.02
N GLU A 116 14.30 -6.12 -25.82
CA GLU A 116 14.19 -4.69 -25.53
C GLU A 116 13.32 -4.40 -24.30
N SER A 117 12.24 -5.15 -24.12
CA SER A 117 11.42 -5.03 -22.92
C SER A 117 12.18 -5.43 -21.65
N ALA A 118 13.07 -6.41 -21.73
CA ALA A 118 13.92 -6.81 -20.62
C ALA A 118 15.00 -5.75 -20.28
N LEU A 119 15.59 -5.12 -21.31
CA LEU A 119 16.51 -3.99 -21.11
C LEU A 119 15.80 -2.81 -20.47
N PHE A 120 14.59 -2.50 -20.94
CA PHE A 120 13.80 -1.41 -20.35
C PHE A 120 13.36 -1.72 -18.90
N ALA A 121 13.11 -2.98 -18.57
CA ALA A 121 12.85 -3.38 -17.18
C ALA A 121 14.05 -3.08 -16.26
N ALA A 122 15.28 -3.27 -16.74
CA ALA A 122 16.48 -2.88 -15.98
C ALA A 122 16.63 -1.37 -15.85
N ASP A 123 16.27 -0.61 -16.88
CA ASP A 123 16.28 0.85 -16.82
C ASP A 123 15.25 1.38 -15.83
N LEU A 124 14.03 0.82 -15.81
CA LEU A 124 12.99 1.17 -14.82
C LEU A 124 13.43 0.81 -13.39
N LEU A 125 14.00 -0.37 -13.19
CA LEU A 125 14.55 -0.74 -11.88
C LEU A 125 15.56 0.30 -11.41
N ARG A 126 16.54 0.66 -12.25
CA ARG A 126 17.56 1.67 -11.92
C ARG A 126 16.92 3.02 -11.57
N MET A 127 15.92 3.45 -12.34
CA MET A 127 15.16 4.68 -12.08
C MET A 127 14.51 4.67 -10.69
N TYR A 128 13.84 3.56 -10.33
CA TYR A 128 13.21 3.43 -9.00
C TYR A 128 14.24 3.34 -7.87
N LEU A 129 15.37 2.67 -8.07
CA LEU A 129 16.43 2.62 -7.07
C LEU A 129 17.01 4.01 -6.79
N HIS A 130 17.28 4.82 -7.83
CA HIS A 130 17.74 6.20 -7.66
C HIS A 130 16.68 7.09 -6.99
N TYR A 131 15.40 6.89 -7.33
CA TYR A 131 14.33 7.61 -6.65
C TYR A 131 14.26 7.23 -5.17
N ALA A 132 14.33 5.95 -4.83
CA ALA A 132 14.35 5.46 -3.47
C ALA A 132 15.54 6.03 -2.68
N GLU A 133 16.74 6.05 -3.28
CA GLU A 133 17.95 6.64 -2.70
C GLU A 133 17.75 8.14 -2.41
N SER A 134 17.15 8.89 -3.35
CA SER A 134 16.86 10.32 -3.16
C SER A 134 15.89 10.60 -2.01
N LYS A 135 15.02 9.65 -1.68
CA LYS A 135 14.08 9.69 -0.55
C LYS A 135 14.68 9.12 0.75
N GLY A 136 15.89 8.58 0.72
CA GLY A 136 16.51 7.92 1.86
C GLY A 136 15.90 6.56 2.21
N TRP A 137 15.20 5.93 1.27
CA TRP A 137 14.60 4.61 1.43
C TRP A 137 15.64 3.51 1.24
N LYS A 138 15.46 2.39 1.92
CA LYS A 138 16.28 1.20 1.75
C LYS A 138 15.69 0.31 0.69
N THR A 139 16.54 -0.28 -0.15
CA THR A 139 16.14 -1.20 -1.21
C THR A 139 16.84 -2.53 -1.04
N GLU A 140 16.11 -3.63 -1.30
CA GLU A 140 16.61 -5.00 -1.24
C GLU A 140 16.11 -5.77 -2.47
N LEU A 141 17.03 -6.30 -3.26
CA LEU A 141 16.69 -7.13 -4.41
C LEU A 141 16.29 -8.52 -3.92
N LEU A 142 15.04 -8.93 -4.14
CA LEU A 142 14.50 -10.21 -3.66
C LEU A 142 14.75 -11.34 -4.67
N GLU A 143 14.35 -11.13 -5.93
CA GLU A 143 14.44 -12.12 -7.00
C GLU A 143 14.74 -11.44 -8.32
N ARG A 144 15.44 -12.13 -9.20
CA ARG A 144 15.70 -11.68 -10.58
C ARG A 144 15.84 -12.83 -11.55
N THR A 145 15.27 -12.68 -12.72
CA THR A 145 15.47 -13.55 -13.88
C THR A 145 16.09 -12.72 -14.99
N GLU A 146 17.37 -12.98 -15.27
CA GLU A 146 18.12 -12.24 -16.29
C GLU A 146 17.73 -12.67 -17.71
N SER A 147 17.88 -11.75 -18.67
CA SER A 147 17.74 -12.01 -20.10
C SER A 147 19.10 -12.25 -20.74
N ASP A 148 19.15 -13.04 -21.80
CA ASP A 148 20.39 -13.44 -22.50
C ASP A 148 21.18 -12.24 -23.09
N LEU A 149 20.50 -11.14 -23.40
CA LEU A 149 21.09 -9.89 -23.91
C LEU A 149 21.28 -8.81 -22.83
N GLY A 150 21.20 -9.18 -21.57
CA GLY A 150 21.18 -8.25 -20.44
C GLY A 150 19.76 -7.78 -20.11
N GLY A 151 19.62 -7.11 -18.97
CA GLY A 151 18.30 -6.72 -18.43
C GLY A 151 17.58 -7.87 -17.75
N TYR A 152 16.30 -7.64 -17.40
CA TYR A 152 15.54 -8.58 -16.58
C TYR A 152 14.24 -8.98 -17.27
N LYS A 153 14.00 -10.29 -17.38
CA LYS A 153 12.67 -10.83 -17.75
C LYS A 153 11.66 -10.59 -16.63
N ASP A 154 12.13 -10.76 -15.40
CA ASP A 154 11.39 -10.52 -14.16
C ASP A 154 12.37 -10.08 -13.08
N VAL A 155 12.01 -9.07 -12.29
CA VAL A 155 12.80 -8.64 -11.14
C VAL A 155 11.87 -8.14 -10.04
N GLN A 156 12.19 -8.53 -8.80
CA GLN A 156 11.44 -8.13 -7.61
C GLN A 156 12.36 -7.37 -6.66
N VAL A 157 11.89 -6.24 -6.16
CA VAL A 157 12.61 -5.39 -5.22
C VAL A 157 11.69 -4.99 -4.07
N ALA A 158 12.18 -5.15 -2.83
CA ALA A 158 11.56 -4.56 -1.65
C ALA A 158 12.11 -3.16 -1.44
N ILE A 159 11.23 -2.20 -1.14
CA ILE A 159 11.57 -0.80 -0.87
C ILE A 159 10.97 -0.43 0.47
N LYS A 160 11.82 -0.02 1.43
CA LYS A 160 11.46 0.18 2.83
C LYS A 160 11.78 1.59 3.30
N SER A 161 10.85 2.19 4.06
CA SER A 161 11.00 3.51 4.65
C SER A 161 10.99 3.44 6.17
N ASN A 162 11.80 4.28 6.79
CA ASN A 162 11.75 4.50 8.24
C ASN A 162 10.89 5.74 8.61
N ALA A 163 10.14 6.30 7.65
CA ALA A 163 9.30 7.48 7.90
C ALA A 163 8.19 7.15 8.92
N THR A 164 8.04 8.03 9.89
CA THR A 164 6.94 7.95 10.87
C THR A 164 5.64 8.51 10.31
N ASP A 165 5.74 9.43 9.36
CA ASP A 165 4.59 10.01 8.65
C ASP A 165 4.14 9.09 7.51
N PRO A 166 2.90 8.57 7.53
CA PRO A 166 2.37 7.72 6.47
C PRO A 166 2.42 8.35 5.07
N SER A 167 2.28 9.69 4.98
CA SER A 167 2.35 10.40 3.71
C SER A 167 3.74 10.37 3.06
N GLN A 168 4.77 10.04 3.82
CA GLN A 168 6.15 9.85 3.36
C GLN A 168 6.50 8.36 3.22
N GLY A 169 5.51 7.49 3.38
CA GLY A 169 5.65 6.05 3.20
C GLY A 169 5.90 5.68 1.73
N VAL A 170 6.48 4.51 1.52
CA VAL A 170 6.81 4.04 0.17
C VAL A 170 5.54 3.80 -0.65
N TRP A 171 4.53 3.16 -0.04
CA TRP A 171 3.25 2.89 -0.69
C TRP A 171 2.53 4.17 -1.12
N ALA A 172 2.51 5.20 -0.26
CA ALA A 172 1.87 6.49 -0.58
C ALA A 172 2.39 7.12 -1.89
N HIS A 173 3.66 6.87 -2.24
CA HIS A 173 4.28 7.40 -3.44
C HIS A 173 4.24 6.42 -4.62
N LEU A 174 4.53 5.14 -4.40
CA LEU A 174 4.76 4.19 -5.48
C LEU A 174 3.50 3.40 -5.89
N LYS A 175 2.40 3.43 -5.15
CA LYS A 175 1.14 2.76 -5.51
C LYS A 175 0.61 3.15 -6.90
N TYR A 176 0.95 4.35 -7.37
CA TYR A 176 0.56 4.86 -8.69
C TYR A 176 1.47 4.37 -9.82
N GLU A 177 2.56 3.66 -9.52
CA GLU A 177 3.47 3.14 -10.54
C GLU A 177 3.02 1.80 -11.14
N GLY A 178 2.00 1.16 -10.53
CA GLY A 178 1.44 -0.09 -11.04
C GLY A 178 0.73 0.09 -12.39
N GLY A 179 1.18 -0.66 -13.41
CA GLY A 179 0.62 -0.65 -14.75
C GLY A 179 1.63 -0.90 -15.85
N VAL A 180 1.23 -0.63 -17.09
CA VAL A 180 2.06 -0.84 -18.28
C VAL A 180 2.84 0.41 -18.64
N HIS A 181 4.17 0.32 -18.65
CA HIS A 181 5.09 1.37 -19.05
C HIS A 181 5.54 1.12 -20.48
N ARG A 182 5.36 2.11 -21.37
CA ARG A 182 5.70 2.02 -22.80
C ARG A 182 6.94 2.83 -23.11
N VAL A 183 7.94 2.19 -23.71
CA VAL A 183 9.15 2.84 -24.21
C VAL A 183 9.12 2.98 -25.71
N GLN A 184 9.63 4.09 -26.21
CA GLN A 184 9.86 4.38 -27.63
C GLN A 184 11.31 4.83 -27.77
N ARG A 185 12.17 3.96 -28.33
CA ARG A 185 13.58 4.24 -28.63
C ARG A 185 14.09 3.32 -29.72
N VAL A 186 15.29 3.61 -30.21
CA VAL A 186 16.03 2.67 -31.06
C VAL A 186 16.65 1.62 -30.13
N PRO A 187 16.24 0.33 -30.21
CA PRO A 187 16.80 -0.71 -29.35
C PRO A 187 18.28 -0.92 -29.62
N ALA A 188 19.02 -1.38 -28.61
CA ALA A 188 20.43 -1.79 -28.81
C ALA A 188 20.58 -2.97 -29.79
N THR A 189 19.52 -3.71 -30.05
CA THR A 189 19.43 -4.84 -30.98
C THR A 189 19.07 -4.44 -32.42
N GLU A 190 18.74 -3.14 -32.66
CA GLU A 190 18.33 -2.65 -33.98
C GLU A 190 19.52 -2.05 -34.75
N SER A 191 19.81 -2.63 -35.92
CA SER A 191 20.94 -2.21 -36.76
C SER A 191 20.62 -1.09 -37.77
N GLN A 192 19.33 -0.84 -38.04
CA GLN A 192 18.87 0.14 -39.06
C GLN A 192 18.36 1.46 -38.45
N GLY A 193 18.53 1.67 -37.14
CA GLY A 193 18.15 2.92 -36.48
C GLY A 193 16.62 3.16 -36.38
N ARG A 194 15.80 2.13 -36.57
CA ARG A 194 14.35 2.26 -36.45
C ARG A 194 13.90 2.37 -35.00
N ILE A 195 12.96 3.27 -34.74
CA ILE A 195 12.33 3.41 -33.43
C ILE A 195 11.36 2.26 -33.21
N HIS A 196 11.56 1.50 -32.14
CA HIS A 196 10.65 0.44 -31.72
C HIS A 196 9.85 0.89 -30.51
N THR A 197 8.70 0.25 -30.32
CA THR A 197 7.83 0.45 -29.16
C THR A 197 7.76 -0.87 -28.40
N SER A 198 8.22 -0.85 -27.16
CA SER A 198 8.17 -1.99 -26.24
C SER A 198 7.43 -1.64 -24.97
N THR A 199 6.98 -2.64 -24.24
CA THR A 199 6.25 -2.48 -22.98
C THR A 199 6.90 -3.26 -21.86
N THR A 200 6.78 -2.74 -20.64
CA THR A 200 7.20 -3.38 -19.41
C THR A 200 6.09 -3.18 -18.38
N GLY A 201 5.70 -4.26 -17.73
CA GLY A 201 4.71 -4.20 -16.65
C GLY A 201 5.39 -3.93 -15.32
N VAL A 202 4.83 -3.02 -14.54
CA VAL A 202 5.23 -2.75 -13.15
C VAL A 202 4.04 -3.09 -12.25
N LEU A 203 4.27 -3.96 -11.29
CA LEU A 203 3.30 -4.33 -10.27
C LEU A 203 3.80 -3.82 -8.92
N VAL A 204 2.92 -3.24 -8.14
CA VAL A 204 3.27 -2.66 -6.83
C VAL A 204 2.33 -3.22 -5.79
N PHE A 205 2.89 -3.76 -4.71
CA PHE A 205 2.13 -4.34 -3.59
C PHE A 205 2.61 -3.76 -2.27
N PRO A 206 1.71 -3.46 -1.32
CA PRO A 206 2.14 -3.16 0.03
C PRO A 206 2.74 -4.42 0.66
N GLU A 207 3.89 -4.29 1.31
CA GLU A 207 4.47 -5.39 2.09
C GLU A 207 3.52 -5.70 3.25
N VAL A 208 3.06 -6.93 3.31
CA VAL A 208 2.19 -7.42 4.40
C VAL A 208 3.10 -8.04 5.45
N ASP A 209 2.88 -7.69 6.71
CA ASP A 209 3.56 -8.36 7.82
C ASP A 209 3.36 -9.87 7.70
N GLU A 210 4.41 -10.64 8.01
CA GLU A 210 4.29 -12.10 8.04
C GLU A 210 3.07 -12.47 8.92
N PRO A 211 2.23 -13.41 8.44
CA PRO A 211 1.10 -13.82 9.24
C PRO A 211 1.60 -14.32 10.61
N GLU A 212 1.12 -13.70 11.67
CA GLU A 212 1.36 -14.16 13.03
C GLU A 212 1.07 -15.66 13.10
N GLU A 213 1.83 -16.41 13.94
CA GLU A 213 1.57 -17.83 14.15
C GLU A 213 0.08 -18.05 14.38
N VAL A 214 -0.50 -19.02 13.65
CA VAL A 214 -1.93 -19.31 13.75
C VAL A 214 -2.25 -19.73 15.19
N GLU A 215 -2.71 -18.80 16.01
CA GLU A 215 -3.25 -19.11 17.32
C GLU A 215 -4.63 -19.74 17.15
N ILE A 216 -4.73 -21.02 17.55
CA ILE A 216 -6.00 -21.75 17.53
C ILE A 216 -6.57 -21.73 18.94
N SER A 217 -7.68 -21.01 19.14
CA SER A 217 -8.41 -21.04 20.40
C SER A 217 -9.03 -22.44 20.67
N GLN A 218 -8.96 -22.91 21.89
CA GLN A 218 -9.59 -24.17 22.24
C GLN A 218 -11.12 -24.14 22.08
N ASN A 219 -11.73 -22.95 22.17
CA ASN A 219 -13.16 -22.75 21.97
C ASN A 219 -13.61 -22.98 20.53
N ASP A 220 -12.69 -22.82 19.58
CA ASP A 220 -12.93 -22.99 18.15
C ASP A 220 -12.75 -24.45 17.69
N LEU A 221 -12.44 -25.34 18.63
CA LEU A 221 -12.19 -26.74 18.35
C LEU A 221 -13.31 -27.65 18.89
N LYS A 222 -13.82 -28.50 18.02
CA LYS A 222 -14.59 -29.67 18.42
C LYS A 222 -13.70 -30.90 18.31
N ILE A 223 -13.50 -31.59 19.44
CA ILE A 223 -12.65 -32.79 19.52
C ILE A 223 -13.53 -33.99 19.83
N ASP A 224 -13.63 -34.92 18.89
CA ASP A 224 -14.34 -36.17 19.03
C ASP A 224 -13.34 -37.32 19.13
N VAL A 225 -13.54 -38.19 20.09
CA VAL A 225 -12.72 -39.40 20.31
C VAL A 225 -13.50 -40.63 19.87
N TYR A 226 -12.84 -41.53 19.14
CA TYR A 226 -13.48 -42.75 18.65
C TYR A 226 -12.48 -43.90 18.57
N ARG A 227 -12.99 -45.10 18.31
CA ARG A 227 -12.15 -46.28 18.14
C ARG A 227 -11.40 -46.26 16.82
N SER A 228 -10.11 -46.57 16.87
CA SER A 228 -9.31 -46.72 15.67
C SER A 228 -9.82 -47.90 14.83
N SER A 229 -9.83 -47.75 13.50
CA SER A 229 -10.17 -48.82 12.56
C SER A 229 -8.90 -49.31 11.85
N GLY A 230 -8.70 -50.63 11.81
CA GLY A 230 -7.56 -51.22 11.08
C GLY A 230 -7.35 -52.71 11.49
N PRO A 231 -6.50 -53.44 10.75
CA PRO A 231 -6.08 -54.77 11.10
C PRO A 231 -5.21 -54.70 12.36
N GLY A 232 -5.75 -54.99 13.54
CA GLY A 232 -5.04 -54.88 14.80
C GLY A 232 -5.60 -55.81 15.89
N GLY A 233 -4.75 -56.05 16.89
CA GLY A 233 -5.08 -56.90 18.05
C GLY A 233 -6.01 -56.22 19.07
N GLN A 234 -6.06 -56.78 20.31
CA GLN A 234 -6.99 -56.44 21.35
C GLN A 234 -7.04 -54.94 21.73
N SER A 235 -5.94 -54.17 21.59
CA SER A 235 -5.86 -52.72 21.89
C SER A 235 -6.64 -51.84 20.90
N VAL A 236 -6.74 -52.22 19.62
CA VAL A 236 -7.49 -51.47 18.61
C VAL A 236 -9.00 -51.55 18.82
N ASN A 237 -9.45 -52.68 19.39
CA ASN A 237 -10.88 -52.94 19.57
C ASN A 237 -11.43 -52.51 20.95
N THR A 238 -10.54 -52.15 21.91
CA THR A 238 -10.94 -51.82 23.27
C THR A 238 -10.66 -50.40 23.72
N THR A 239 -9.81 -49.67 23.00
CA THR A 239 -9.36 -48.31 23.41
C THR A 239 -9.77 -47.25 22.40
N ASP A 240 -10.42 -46.18 22.86
CA ASP A 240 -10.78 -45.04 22.05
C ASP A 240 -9.53 -44.12 21.87
N SER A 241 -8.61 -44.54 21.00
CA SER A 241 -7.33 -43.84 20.77
C SER A 241 -7.35 -42.89 19.58
N ALA A 242 -8.31 -43.04 18.66
CA ALA A 242 -8.44 -42.16 17.49
C ALA A 242 -9.09 -40.83 17.87
N VAL A 243 -8.60 -39.75 17.29
CA VAL A 243 -9.05 -38.37 17.55
C VAL A 243 -9.43 -37.72 16.26
N ARG A 244 -10.61 -37.10 16.24
CA ARG A 244 -11.07 -36.19 15.16
C ARG A 244 -11.14 -34.80 15.73
N ILE A 245 -10.42 -33.85 15.10
CA ILE A 245 -10.42 -32.45 15.47
C ILE A 245 -11.10 -31.69 14.34
N THR A 246 -12.15 -30.94 14.65
CA THR A 246 -12.85 -30.07 13.74
C THR A 246 -12.62 -28.63 14.18
N HIS A 247 -12.07 -27.79 13.30
CA HIS A 247 -11.98 -26.36 13.52
C HIS A 247 -13.28 -25.68 13.04
N LEU A 248 -14.08 -25.21 14.00
CA LEU A 248 -15.43 -24.71 13.74
C LEU A 248 -15.48 -23.53 12.75
N PRO A 249 -14.60 -22.50 12.86
CA PRO A 249 -14.65 -21.35 11.94
C PRO A 249 -14.34 -21.70 10.48
N THR A 250 -13.39 -22.62 10.23
CA THR A 250 -12.97 -22.97 8.85
C THR A 250 -13.62 -24.26 8.34
N GLY A 251 -14.23 -25.05 9.20
CA GLY A 251 -14.79 -26.37 8.87
C GLY A 251 -13.74 -27.43 8.53
N ILE A 252 -12.44 -27.17 8.78
CA ILE A 252 -11.37 -28.13 8.52
C ILE A 252 -11.44 -29.25 9.53
N VAL A 253 -11.44 -30.51 9.03
CA VAL A 253 -11.47 -31.72 9.84
C VAL A 253 -10.16 -32.50 9.68
N VAL A 254 -9.57 -32.89 10.79
CA VAL A 254 -8.38 -33.73 10.85
C VAL A 254 -8.69 -34.95 11.71
N SER A 255 -8.41 -36.15 11.18
CA SER A 255 -8.58 -37.43 11.91
C SER A 255 -7.22 -38.11 12.06
N MET A 256 -6.86 -38.46 13.27
CA MET A 256 -5.60 -39.15 13.61
C MET A 256 -5.86 -40.42 14.38
N GLN A 257 -5.20 -41.51 13.94
CA GLN A 257 -5.29 -42.84 14.56
C GLN A 257 -3.99 -43.64 14.48
N ASN A 258 -2.88 -42.99 14.12
CA ASN A 258 -1.62 -43.65 13.84
C ASN A 258 -0.88 -44.09 15.11
N GLU A 259 -1.14 -43.43 16.22
CA GLU A 259 -0.47 -43.67 17.49
C GLU A 259 -1.36 -44.47 18.44
N LYS A 260 -0.74 -45.20 19.37
CA LYS A 260 -1.46 -45.96 20.41
C LYS A 260 -2.05 -45.06 21.49
N SER A 261 -1.52 -43.88 21.67
CA SER A 261 -1.93 -42.91 22.68
C SER A 261 -2.86 -41.85 22.10
N GLN A 262 -4.02 -41.66 22.73
CA GLN A 262 -4.96 -40.58 22.41
C GLN A 262 -4.28 -39.19 22.45
N LEU A 263 -3.41 -38.96 23.45
CA LEU A 263 -2.70 -37.69 23.62
C LEU A 263 -1.78 -37.42 22.42
N GLN A 264 -1.01 -38.43 21.98
CA GLN A 264 -0.12 -38.29 20.82
C GLN A 264 -0.90 -38.08 19.54
N ASN A 265 -2.05 -38.77 19.34
CA ASN A 265 -2.94 -38.51 18.20
C ASN A 265 -3.54 -37.09 18.23
N ARG A 266 -3.88 -36.56 19.41
CA ARG A 266 -4.36 -35.20 19.57
C ARG A 266 -3.27 -34.16 19.20
N GLU A 267 -2.05 -34.33 19.69
CA GLU A 267 -0.92 -33.45 19.39
C GLU A 267 -0.56 -33.51 17.90
N ALA A 268 -0.51 -34.69 17.30
CA ALA A 268 -0.29 -34.86 15.87
C ALA A 268 -1.43 -34.22 15.07
N GLY A 269 -2.67 -34.38 15.49
CA GLY A 269 -3.84 -33.75 14.87
C GLY A 269 -3.79 -32.24 14.92
N MET A 270 -3.38 -31.66 16.04
CA MET A 270 -3.20 -30.20 16.17
C MET A 270 -2.10 -29.64 15.23
N ARG A 271 -0.97 -30.35 15.10
CA ARG A 271 0.07 -29.95 14.15
C ARG A 271 -0.41 -29.93 12.70
N VAL A 272 -1.13 -30.99 12.29
CA VAL A 272 -1.71 -31.11 10.95
C VAL A 272 -2.80 -30.06 10.73
N LEU A 273 -3.61 -29.77 11.75
CA LEU A 273 -4.65 -28.75 11.68
C LEU A 273 -4.04 -27.36 11.45
N ARG A 274 -3.00 -26.99 12.24
CA ARG A 274 -2.27 -25.72 12.04
C ARG A 274 -1.72 -25.59 10.62
N ALA A 275 -1.06 -26.64 10.13
CA ALA A 275 -0.53 -26.66 8.78
C ALA A 275 -1.61 -26.46 7.70
N ARG A 276 -2.80 -27.10 7.87
CA ARG A 276 -3.92 -26.94 6.92
C ARG A 276 -4.56 -25.57 6.99
N ILE A 277 -4.70 -24.98 8.17
CA ILE A 277 -5.23 -23.62 8.33
C ILE A 277 -4.27 -22.62 7.68
N LEU A 278 -2.95 -22.75 7.94
CA LEU A 278 -1.93 -21.90 7.33
C LEU A 278 -1.93 -22.02 5.79
N ALA A 279 -1.97 -23.24 5.27
CA ALA A 279 -2.03 -23.48 3.83
C ALA A 279 -3.27 -22.82 3.19
N ARG A 280 -4.44 -22.93 3.85
CA ARG A 280 -5.67 -22.29 3.38
C ARG A 280 -5.56 -20.76 3.40
N GLN A 281 -5.02 -20.17 4.46
CA GLN A 281 -4.79 -18.72 4.52
C GLN A 281 -3.85 -18.25 3.42
N GLN A 282 -2.78 -19.01 3.14
CA GLN A 282 -1.86 -18.73 2.04
C GLN A 282 -2.54 -18.82 0.67
N GLU A 283 -3.42 -19.82 0.46
CA GLU A 283 -4.20 -19.93 -0.78
C GLU A 283 -5.18 -18.75 -0.96
N GLU A 284 -5.88 -18.38 0.10
CA GLU A 284 -6.80 -17.23 0.09
C GLU A 284 -6.03 -15.93 -0.19
N GLN A 285 -4.88 -15.72 0.44
CA GLN A 285 -4.02 -14.57 0.19
C GLN A 285 -3.47 -14.56 -1.24
N ALA A 286 -2.99 -15.68 -1.75
CA ALA A 286 -2.51 -15.81 -3.12
C ALA A 286 -3.61 -15.52 -4.16
N ALA A 287 -4.86 -15.91 -3.88
CA ALA A 287 -6.00 -15.59 -4.72
C ALA A 287 -6.30 -14.09 -4.74
N LEU A 288 -6.24 -13.43 -3.58
CA LEU A 288 -6.40 -11.96 -3.48
C LEU A 288 -5.28 -11.23 -4.22
N ASP A 289 -4.03 -11.66 -4.07
CA ASP A 289 -2.89 -11.06 -4.75
C ASP A 289 -2.97 -11.27 -6.26
N SER A 290 -3.42 -12.46 -6.71
CA SER A 290 -3.68 -12.72 -8.12
C SER A 290 -4.77 -11.80 -8.70
N ALA A 291 -5.83 -11.54 -7.93
CA ALA A 291 -6.86 -10.60 -8.32
C ALA A 291 -6.31 -9.16 -8.40
N LYS A 292 -5.54 -8.71 -7.41
CA LYS A 292 -4.87 -7.40 -7.41
C LYS A 292 -3.90 -7.25 -8.60
N ARG A 293 -3.14 -8.30 -8.95
CA ARG A 293 -2.27 -8.30 -10.15
C ARG A 293 -3.06 -8.05 -11.42
N LYS A 294 -4.21 -8.70 -11.58
CA LYS A 294 -5.08 -8.53 -12.76
C LYS A 294 -5.72 -7.14 -12.86
N THR A 295 -5.90 -6.43 -11.74
CA THR A 295 -6.43 -5.06 -11.77
C THR A 295 -5.36 -4.06 -12.23
N GLN A 296 -4.10 -4.26 -11.88
CA GLN A 296 -3.00 -3.39 -12.28
C GLN A 296 -2.57 -3.63 -13.75
N ILE A 297 -2.49 -4.88 -14.17
CA ILE A 297 -2.08 -5.27 -15.52
C ILE A 297 -2.99 -6.39 -16.01
N ARG A 298 -3.70 -6.17 -17.11
CA ARG A 298 -4.57 -7.19 -17.73
C ARG A 298 -3.83 -8.01 -18.78
N THR A 299 -3.29 -7.36 -19.81
CA THR A 299 -2.70 -8.03 -20.98
C THR A 299 -1.25 -7.64 -21.27
N MET A 300 -0.71 -6.61 -20.63
CA MET A 300 0.57 -5.95 -20.96
C MET A 300 0.61 -5.36 -22.38
N ASP A 301 -0.54 -5.17 -23.03
CA ASP A 301 -0.66 -4.59 -24.36
C ASP A 301 -0.22 -3.11 -24.35
N ARG A 302 0.30 -2.63 -25.47
CA ARG A 302 0.69 -1.22 -25.68
C ARG A 302 -0.46 -0.24 -25.52
N SER A 303 -1.69 -0.67 -25.67
CA SER A 303 -2.90 0.13 -25.47
C SER A 303 -3.19 0.44 -24.00
N GLU A 304 -2.81 -0.46 -23.08
CA GLU A 304 -3.05 -0.34 -21.63
C GLU A 304 -2.05 0.57 -20.90
N ARG A 305 -1.17 1.25 -21.64
CA ARG A 305 -0.11 2.07 -21.08
C ARG A 305 -0.61 3.13 -20.11
N ILE A 306 0.01 3.19 -18.94
CA ILE A 306 -0.16 4.30 -18.01
C ILE A 306 0.81 5.44 -18.34
N ARG A 307 2.03 5.10 -18.81
CA ARG A 307 3.08 6.08 -19.06
C ARG A 307 3.87 5.76 -20.32
N THR A 308 4.32 6.80 -21.02
CA THR A 308 5.17 6.69 -22.22
C THR A 308 6.49 7.40 -22.00
N TYR A 309 7.58 6.70 -22.31
CA TYR A 309 8.96 7.15 -22.28
C TYR A 309 9.46 7.27 -23.73
N ASN A 310 9.52 8.50 -24.27
CA ASN A 310 9.93 8.78 -25.64
C ASN A 310 11.36 9.35 -25.63
N PHE A 311 12.34 8.48 -25.88
CA PHE A 311 13.76 8.86 -25.88
C PHE A 311 14.14 9.84 -27.01
N PRO A 312 13.69 9.67 -28.29
CA PRO A 312 14.00 10.61 -29.35
C PRO A 312 13.59 12.04 -29.06
N GLU A 313 12.47 12.24 -28.34
CA GLU A 313 11.95 13.56 -27.97
C GLU A 313 12.38 14.00 -26.56
N ASN A 314 13.17 13.19 -25.87
CA ASN A 314 13.49 13.37 -24.43
C ASN A 314 12.25 13.66 -23.57
N ARG A 315 11.11 13.03 -23.90
CA ARG A 315 9.80 13.32 -23.36
C ARG A 315 9.24 12.14 -22.57
N ILE A 316 8.67 12.44 -21.40
CA ILE A 316 7.83 11.53 -20.62
C ILE A 316 6.40 12.06 -20.59
N ALA A 317 5.41 11.15 -20.62
CA ALA A 317 4.00 11.50 -20.52
C ALA A 317 3.25 10.44 -19.70
N ASP A 318 2.58 10.88 -18.62
CA ASP A 318 1.60 10.07 -17.89
C ASP A 318 0.21 10.29 -18.49
N HIS A 319 -0.43 9.20 -18.92
CA HIS A 319 -1.71 9.27 -19.64
C HIS A 319 -2.92 9.38 -18.71
N ARG A 320 -2.75 9.14 -17.41
CA ARG A 320 -3.80 9.23 -16.40
C ARG A 320 -4.02 10.67 -15.95
N THR A 321 -2.91 11.39 -15.70
CA THR A 321 -2.92 12.77 -15.21
C THR A 321 -2.75 13.82 -16.32
N GLY A 322 -2.37 13.37 -17.53
CA GLY A 322 -2.01 14.28 -18.63
C GLY A 322 -0.66 14.98 -18.46
N TYR A 323 0.10 14.65 -17.40
CA TYR A 323 1.42 15.23 -17.13
C TYR A 323 2.39 14.93 -18.27
N LYS A 324 3.15 15.96 -18.70
CA LYS A 324 4.20 15.85 -19.73
C LYS A 324 5.42 16.64 -19.30
N ALA A 325 6.61 16.06 -19.50
CA ALA A 325 7.88 16.76 -19.26
C ALA A 325 8.91 16.37 -20.33
N TYR A 326 9.85 17.26 -20.59
CA TYR A 326 10.91 17.11 -21.60
C TYR A 326 12.28 16.96 -20.95
N ASN A 327 12.36 16.15 -19.89
CA ASN A 327 13.55 15.85 -19.12
C ASN A 327 13.63 14.34 -18.79
N LEU A 328 13.34 13.49 -19.78
CA LEU A 328 13.32 12.04 -19.61
C LEU A 328 14.64 11.52 -19.02
N ASP A 329 15.78 12.06 -19.44
CA ASP A 329 17.09 11.66 -18.90
C ASP A 329 17.17 11.90 -17.37
N GLY A 330 16.64 13.03 -16.89
CA GLY A 330 16.55 13.31 -15.45
C GLY A 330 15.63 12.33 -14.73
N VAL A 331 14.49 12.01 -15.34
CA VAL A 331 13.53 11.04 -14.77
C VAL A 331 14.15 9.64 -14.68
N MET A 332 14.84 9.18 -15.73
CA MET A 332 15.54 7.88 -15.71
C MET A 332 16.67 7.82 -14.67
N ASN A 333 17.14 8.97 -14.21
CA ASN A 333 18.08 9.12 -13.11
C ASN A 333 17.43 9.40 -11.74
N GLY A 334 16.12 9.16 -11.61
CA GLY A 334 15.39 9.20 -10.33
C GLY A 334 14.59 10.47 -10.07
N ALA A 335 14.52 11.45 -10.98
CA ALA A 335 13.72 12.67 -10.80
C ALA A 335 12.21 12.41 -11.05
N LEU A 336 11.64 11.41 -10.37
CA LEU A 336 10.24 11.00 -10.48
C LEU A 336 9.26 11.88 -9.69
N GLY A 337 9.74 12.70 -8.76
CA GLY A 337 8.91 13.48 -7.84
C GLY A 337 7.72 14.18 -8.51
N PRO A 338 7.92 15.06 -9.52
CA PRO A 338 6.82 15.79 -10.14
C PRO A 338 5.76 14.91 -10.81
N ILE A 339 6.15 13.74 -11.33
CA ILE A 339 5.22 12.79 -11.96
C ILE A 339 4.34 12.13 -10.89
N ILE A 340 4.97 11.68 -9.80
CA ILE A 340 4.27 11.06 -8.67
C ILE A 340 3.35 12.08 -7.99
N GLU A 341 3.81 13.31 -7.80
CA GLU A 341 3.00 14.40 -7.25
C GLU A 341 1.76 14.68 -8.11
N SER A 342 1.91 14.66 -9.45
CA SER A 342 0.75 14.81 -10.34
C SER A 342 -0.26 13.67 -10.19
N ALA A 343 0.21 12.44 -9.92
CA ALA A 343 -0.67 11.29 -9.70
C ALA A 343 -1.36 11.36 -8.32
N ILE A 344 -0.65 11.78 -7.28
CA ILE A 344 -1.22 12.03 -5.94
C ILE A 344 -2.31 13.09 -6.03
N THR A 345 -2.03 14.23 -6.67
CA THR A 345 -3.00 15.33 -6.83
C THR A 345 -4.26 14.86 -7.56
N ALA A 346 -4.11 14.12 -8.66
CA ALA A 346 -5.25 13.60 -9.41
C ALA A 346 -6.11 12.60 -8.59
N ASP A 347 -5.47 11.78 -7.77
CA ASP A 347 -6.18 10.85 -6.86
C ASP A 347 -6.92 11.60 -5.74
N GLU A 348 -6.26 12.63 -5.15
CA GLU A 348 -6.89 13.50 -4.15
C GLU A 348 -8.10 14.25 -4.74
N GLU A 349 -7.99 14.78 -5.95
CA GLU A 349 -9.10 15.47 -6.63
C GLU A 349 -10.26 14.51 -6.92
N ALA A 350 -9.98 13.29 -7.37
CA ALA A 350 -11.01 12.28 -7.60
C ALA A 350 -11.75 11.92 -6.31
N ARG A 351 -11.02 11.71 -5.20
CA ARG A 351 -11.63 11.41 -3.89
C ARG A 351 -12.43 12.59 -3.33
N LEU A 352 -11.98 13.82 -3.56
CA LEU A 352 -12.74 15.03 -3.19
C LEU A 352 -14.06 15.15 -3.96
N ALA A 353 -14.06 14.78 -5.26
CA ALA A 353 -15.27 14.78 -6.07
C ALA A 353 -16.28 13.74 -5.55
N ASP A 354 -15.82 12.52 -5.23
CA ASP A 354 -16.66 11.46 -4.69
C ASP A 354 -17.31 11.82 -3.34
N ILE A 355 -16.61 12.59 -2.50
CA ILE A 355 -17.17 13.09 -1.21
C ILE A 355 -18.22 14.20 -1.47
N GLY A 356 -17.98 15.05 -2.47
CA GLY A 356 -18.91 16.15 -2.80
C GLY A 356 -20.22 15.70 -3.44
N ASP A 357 -20.27 14.52 -4.04
CA ASP A 357 -21.48 13.93 -4.63
C ASP A 357 -22.36 13.17 -3.59
N GLN A 358 -21.87 13.00 -2.35
CA GLN A 358 -22.59 12.31 -1.27
C GLN A 358 -23.27 13.27 -0.25
N ASP A 359 -23.04 14.57 -0.36
CA ASP A 359 -23.69 15.64 0.40
C ASP A 359 -24.81 16.32 -0.43
#